data_aca41da0d3e93770969c4870965e960d
#
_entry.id   aca41da0d3e93770969c4870965e960d
#
_cell.length_a   1.000
_cell.length_b   1.000
_cell.length_c   1.000
_cell.angle_alpha   90.00
_cell.angle_beta   90.00
_cell.angle_gamma   90.00
#
_symmetry.space_group_name_H-M   'P 1'
#
loop_
_entity.id
_entity.type
_entity.pdbx_description
1 polymer ?
#
loop_
_entity_poly.entity_id
_entity_poly.type
_entity_poly.pdbx_seq_one_letter_code
_entity_poly.pdbx_strand_id
1 'polypeptide(L)'
;MPLRLGGIIAAIPTAFHPDETLNLDALESNIQRWNDTSLAGYTVLGTTGEFVALTLDEKKEVLSRAREAASPEKAFLAGTGAESTYETLALTRWLGTVGVDYAIVVTPHYNRRAFGARSLVEHYHRIADRSPVPVVVYHIPACTGLALEPETVARIAEHPNVAGIKDSSGDVTALQETQRLCPEDFAVLTGSAQILLAAFAAGVSGAILADACAAWDEPSELEDALAAGEIDRARAIQTRLARFSREVLVKRGIPGIKALLDRMGFYGGPPRLPLLPLDPDAADDVENAFRSLRADS
;
A
#
# COMPACT_ATOMS: atom_id res chain seq x y z
N MET A 1 -19.83 -8.59 5.08
CA MET A 1 -18.55 -9.27 4.77
C MET A 1 -17.61 -8.20 4.19
N PRO A 2 -16.29 -8.24 4.46
CA PRO A 2 -15.36 -7.33 3.82
C PRO A 2 -15.36 -7.53 2.30
N LEU A 3 -15.05 -6.47 1.56
CA LEU A 3 -14.83 -6.58 0.12
C LEU A 3 -13.62 -7.46 -0.19
N ARG A 4 -13.57 -8.05 -1.39
CA ARG A 4 -12.47 -8.94 -1.78
C ARG A 4 -11.12 -8.23 -1.68
N LEU A 5 -10.14 -8.88 -1.05
CA LEU A 5 -8.75 -8.44 -1.02
C LEU A 5 -8.03 -8.86 -2.32
N GLY A 6 -7.97 -7.94 -3.28
CA GLY A 6 -7.38 -8.21 -4.61
C GLY A 6 -7.55 -7.03 -5.56
N GLY A 7 -7.10 -7.21 -6.81
CA GLY A 7 -7.05 -6.13 -7.80
C GLY A 7 -6.02 -5.05 -7.46
N ILE A 8 -6.17 -3.86 -8.05
CA ILE A 8 -5.23 -2.74 -7.87
C ILE A 8 -5.74 -1.79 -6.79
N ILE A 9 -5.00 -1.71 -5.68
CA ILE A 9 -5.32 -0.88 -4.52
C ILE A 9 -4.28 0.24 -4.42
N ALA A 10 -4.72 1.50 -4.32
CA ALA A 10 -3.82 2.63 -4.15
C ALA A 10 -3.38 2.80 -2.69
N ALA A 11 -2.07 2.92 -2.45
CA ALA A 11 -1.54 3.35 -1.16
C ALA A 11 -1.46 4.88 -1.14
N ILE A 12 -2.50 5.54 -0.63
CA ILE A 12 -2.69 6.98 -0.76
C ILE A 12 -1.86 7.79 0.27
N PRO A 13 -1.37 8.99 -0.13
CA PRO A 13 -0.67 9.90 0.78
C PRO A 13 -1.65 10.63 1.71
N THR A 14 -1.15 11.03 2.87
CA THR A 14 -1.82 11.99 3.75
C THR A 14 -1.56 13.41 3.25
N ALA A 15 -2.59 14.22 3.15
CA ALA A 15 -2.48 15.62 2.76
C ALA A 15 -2.17 16.50 3.98
N PHE A 16 -1.14 17.35 3.87
CA PHE A 16 -0.76 18.33 4.89
C PHE A 16 -0.80 19.73 4.34
N HIS A 17 -1.15 20.70 5.18
CA HIS A 17 -0.92 22.12 4.91
C HIS A 17 0.57 22.47 4.98
N PRO A 18 0.99 23.66 4.46
CA PRO A 18 2.38 24.10 4.58
C PRO A 18 2.88 24.29 6.02
N ASP A 19 1.99 24.40 6.99
CA ASP A 19 2.28 24.48 8.43
C ASP A 19 2.30 23.10 9.11
N GLU A 20 2.30 22.03 8.31
CA GLU A 20 2.32 20.62 8.73
C GLU A 20 1.02 20.13 9.42
N THR A 21 -0.03 20.91 9.50
CA THR A 21 -1.35 20.46 9.97
C THR A 21 -2.04 19.60 8.92
N LEU A 22 -2.98 18.74 9.34
CA LEU A 22 -3.75 17.89 8.41
C LEU A 22 -4.64 18.73 7.48
N ASN A 23 -4.59 18.45 6.18
CA ASN A 23 -5.51 19.00 5.19
C ASN A 23 -6.56 17.94 4.81
N LEU A 24 -7.52 17.74 5.70
CA LEU A 24 -8.56 16.72 5.53
C LEU A 24 -9.49 16.99 4.35
N ASP A 25 -9.73 18.25 4.00
CA ASP A 25 -10.58 18.62 2.85
C ASP A 25 -9.90 18.24 1.53
N ALA A 26 -8.60 18.42 1.42
CA ALA A 26 -7.83 17.99 0.26
C ALA A 26 -7.74 16.45 0.17
N LEU A 27 -7.59 15.76 1.30
CA LEU A 27 -7.64 14.29 1.34
C LEU A 27 -8.99 13.78 0.83
N GLU A 28 -10.10 14.34 1.31
CA GLU A 28 -11.45 14.00 0.87
C GLU A 28 -11.63 14.24 -0.63
N SER A 29 -11.25 15.43 -1.12
CA SER A 29 -11.33 15.77 -2.55
C SER A 29 -10.55 14.80 -3.44
N ASN A 30 -9.34 14.40 -3.01
CA ASN A 30 -8.54 13.42 -3.72
C ASN A 30 -9.24 12.06 -3.79
N ILE A 31 -9.77 11.57 -2.66
CA ILE A 31 -10.46 10.27 -2.60
C ILE A 31 -11.70 10.29 -3.47
N GLN A 32 -12.51 11.37 -3.46
CA GLN A 32 -13.67 11.51 -4.31
C GLN A 32 -13.31 11.36 -5.80
N ARG A 33 -12.20 11.95 -6.24
CA ARG A 33 -11.71 11.79 -7.62
C ARG A 33 -11.22 10.37 -7.92
N TRP A 34 -10.55 9.70 -6.97
CA TRP A 34 -10.13 8.31 -7.14
C TRP A 34 -11.31 7.33 -7.14
N ASN A 35 -12.45 7.67 -6.52
CA ASN A 35 -13.65 6.83 -6.58
C ASN A 35 -14.11 6.54 -8.02
N ASP A 36 -13.88 7.47 -8.95
CA ASP A 36 -14.28 7.37 -10.37
C ASP A 36 -13.25 6.63 -11.24
N THR A 37 -12.20 6.05 -10.62
CA THR A 37 -11.14 5.31 -11.32
C THR A 37 -11.33 3.79 -11.26
N SER A 38 -10.50 3.05 -12.01
CA SER A 38 -10.47 1.58 -12.03
C SER A 38 -9.95 0.93 -10.74
N LEU A 39 -9.45 1.71 -9.76
CA LEU A 39 -8.93 1.21 -8.49
C LEU A 39 -9.92 0.28 -7.77
N ALA A 40 -9.43 -0.85 -7.26
CA ALA A 40 -10.21 -1.76 -6.44
C ALA A 40 -10.39 -1.27 -4.99
N GLY A 41 -9.55 -0.35 -4.53
CA GLY A 41 -9.62 0.17 -3.17
C GLY A 41 -8.46 1.09 -2.79
N TYR A 42 -8.40 1.38 -1.48
CA TYR A 42 -7.42 2.29 -0.88
C TYR A 42 -6.74 1.65 0.33
N THR A 43 -5.44 1.90 0.46
CA THR A 43 -4.71 1.70 1.71
C THR A 43 -4.37 3.07 2.28
N VAL A 44 -4.94 3.39 3.42
CA VAL A 44 -4.76 4.64 4.17
C VAL A 44 -3.83 4.39 5.34
N LEU A 45 -2.95 5.33 5.66
CA LEU A 45 -1.93 5.19 6.71
C LEU A 45 -0.92 4.05 6.46
N GLY A 46 -0.63 3.75 5.18
CA GLY A 46 0.57 2.99 4.81
C GLY A 46 1.83 3.86 4.88
N THR A 47 2.95 3.35 4.35
CA THR A 47 4.20 4.12 4.24
C THR A 47 4.01 5.41 3.45
N THR A 48 3.30 5.33 2.31
CA THR A 48 2.97 6.50 1.47
C THR A 48 2.12 7.52 2.23
N GLY A 49 1.28 7.07 3.14
CA GLY A 49 0.46 7.92 4.02
C GLY A 49 1.22 8.53 5.18
N GLU A 50 2.55 8.42 5.23
CA GLU A 50 3.42 9.01 6.27
C GLU A 50 3.00 8.65 7.70
N PHE A 51 2.47 7.41 7.90
CA PHE A 51 1.85 6.99 9.16
C PHE A 51 2.77 7.14 10.39
N VAL A 52 4.09 7.06 10.21
CA VAL A 52 5.09 7.23 11.28
C VAL A 52 5.21 8.68 11.76
N ALA A 53 4.78 9.64 10.93
CA ALA A 53 4.84 11.07 11.23
C ALA A 53 3.53 11.62 11.83
N LEU A 54 2.53 10.75 12.08
CA LEU A 54 1.23 11.15 12.63
C LEU A 54 1.07 10.68 14.09
N THR A 55 0.45 11.53 14.90
CA THR A 55 -0.03 11.17 16.23
C THR A 55 -1.20 10.17 16.14
N LEU A 56 -1.54 9.51 17.24
CA LEU A 56 -2.66 8.58 17.28
C LEU A 56 -4.01 9.26 16.93
N ASP A 57 -4.20 10.48 17.40
CA ASP A 57 -5.44 11.22 17.14
C ASP A 57 -5.53 11.67 15.70
N GLU A 58 -4.44 12.17 15.10
CA GLU A 58 -4.37 12.45 13.65
C GLU A 58 -4.64 11.22 12.79
N LYS A 59 -4.11 10.04 13.19
CA LYS A 59 -4.42 8.77 12.48
C LYS A 59 -5.91 8.48 12.48
N LYS A 60 -6.60 8.68 13.59
CA LYS A 60 -8.06 8.49 13.67
C LYS A 60 -8.82 9.50 12.81
N GLU A 61 -8.42 10.77 12.83
CA GLU A 61 -9.04 11.81 11.99
C GLU A 61 -8.89 11.49 10.50
N VAL A 62 -7.68 11.13 10.05
CA VAL A 62 -7.41 10.73 8.66
C VAL A 62 -8.25 9.52 8.28
N LEU A 63 -8.30 8.47 9.12
CA LEU A 63 -9.07 7.25 8.81
C LEU A 63 -10.57 7.53 8.75
N SER A 64 -11.11 8.33 9.67
CA SER A 64 -12.54 8.70 9.69
C SER A 64 -12.92 9.46 8.42
N ARG A 65 -12.19 10.54 8.10
CA ARG A 65 -12.46 11.35 6.92
C ARG A 65 -12.29 10.56 5.63
N ALA A 66 -11.21 9.77 5.54
CA ALA A 66 -10.95 8.96 4.36
C ALA A 66 -12.03 7.89 4.15
N ARG A 67 -12.53 7.25 5.22
CA ARG A 67 -13.62 6.25 5.11
C ARG A 67 -14.93 6.90 4.67
N GLU A 68 -15.26 8.07 5.20
CA GLU A 68 -16.46 8.82 4.82
C GLU A 68 -16.44 9.22 3.34
N ALA A 69 -15.26 9.59 2.80
CA ALA A 69 -15.08 10.00 1.42
C ALA A 69 -15.03 8.81 0.43
N ALA A 70 -14.55 7.64 0.88
CA ALA A 70 -14.35 6.49 0.01
C ALA A 70 -15.68 5.81 -0.34
N SER A 71 -15.86 5.47 -1.64
CA SER A 71 -17.00 4.69 -2.11
C SER A 71 -17.13 3.36 -1.34
N PRO A 72 -18.34 2.93 -0.98
CA PRO A 72 -18.56 1.64 -0.34
C PRO A 72 -18.19 0.43 -1.21
N GLU A 73 -18.02 0.64 -2.52
CA GLU A 73 -17.62 -0.40 -3.47
C GLU A 73 -16.09 -0.58 -3.55
N LYS A 74 -15.32 0.33 -2.95
CA LYS A 74 -13.85 0.29 -2.90
C LYS A 74 -13.37 -0.33 -1.60
N ALA A 75 -12.53 -1.36 -1.67
CA ALA A 75 -11.94 -1.97 -0.48
C ALA A 75 -11.11 -0.94 0.31
N PHE A 76 -11.32 -0.87 1.62
CA PHE A 76 -10.67 0.10 2.48
C PHE A 76 -9.77 -0.59 3.52
N LEU A 77 -8.46 -0.40 3.36
CA LEU A 77 -7.45 -0.94 4.26
C LEU A 77 -6.88 0.18 5.14
N ALA A 78 -6.87 -0.02 6.45
CA ALA A 78 -6.35 0.94 7.43
C ALA A 78 -5.02 0.49 8.02
N GLY A 79 -3.97 1.30 7.88
CA GLY A 79 -2.67 1.06 8.52
C GLY A 79 -2.75 1.25 10.03
N THR A 80 -2.43 0.20 10.79
CA THR A 80 -2.47 0.26 12.27
C THR A 80 -1.17 -0.16 12.94
N GLY A 81 -0.16 -0.59 12.16
CA GLY A 81 1.11 -1.05 12.71
C GLY A 81 1.84 0.01 13.55
N ALA A 82 2.44 -0.44 14.63
CA ALA A 82 3.29 0.35 15.52
C ALA A 82 4.42 -0.54 16.07
N GLU A 83 5.37 0.04 16.82
CA GLU A 83 6.52 -0.68 17.36
C GLU A 83 6.16 -1.71 18.45
N SER A 84 5.00 -1.61 19.04
CA SER A 84 4.53 -2.58 20.04
C SER A 84 3.18 -3.17 19.69
N THR A 85 2.97 -4.44 20.04
CA THR A 85 1.65 -5.09 19.94
C THR A 85 0.58 -4.30 20.70
N TYR A 86 0.94 -3.70 21.83
CA TYR A 86 0.02 -2.93 22.67
C TYR A 86 -0.52 -1.68 21.92
N GLU A 87 0.38 -0.91 21.30
CA GLU A 87 0.00 0.30 20.55
C GLU A 87 -0.73 -0.06 19.24
N THR A 88 -0.26 -1.09 18.52
CA THR A 88 -0.96 -1.60 17.33
C THR A 88 -2.41 -1.97 17.67
N LEU A 89 -2.64 -2.63 18.80
CA LEU A 89 -3.97 -3.01 19.26
C LEU A 89 -4.84 -1.79 19.63
N ALA A 90 -4.26 -0.69 20.10
CA ALA A 90 -5.04 0.51 20.44
C ALA A 90 -5.75 1.08 19.20
N LEU A 91 -5.05 1.22 18.08
CA LEU A 91 -5.64 1.71 16.83
C LEU A 91 -6.49 0.61 16.14
N THR A 92 -6.00 -0.65 16.12
CA THR A 92 -6.73 -1.76 15.45
C THR A 92 -8.13 -1.97 16.05
N ARG A 93 -8.26 -1.96 17.37
CA ARG A 93 -9.58 -2.10 18.04
C ARG A 93 -10.53 -0.95 17.71
N TRP A 94 -9.99 0.25 17.58
CA TRP A 94 -10.79 1.42 17.23
C TRP A 94 -11.39 1.34 15.82
N LEU A 95 -10.78 0.57 14.90
CA LEU A 95 -11.31 0.37 13.54
C LEU A 95 -12.73 -0.18 13.52
N GLY A 96 -13.17 -0.90 14.56
CA GLY A 96 -14.56 -1.37 14.68
C GLY A 96 -15.62 -0.26 14.67
N THR A 97 -15.22 0.99 14.91
CA THR A 97 -16.11 2.16 14.87
C THR A 97 -16.12 2.89 13.53
N VAL A 98 -15.21 2.55 12.60
CA VAL A 98 -15.00 3.32 11.35
C VAL A 98 -15.61 2.62 10.13
N GLY A 99 -15.76 1.30 10.18
CA GLY A 99 -16.32 0.53 9.05
C GLY A 99 -15.32 0.30 7.91
N VAL A 100 -14.08 -0.06 8.26
CA VAL A 100 -13.04 -0.47 7.31
C VAL A 100 -13.15 -1.97 7.00
N ASP A 101 -12.57 -2.42 5.88
CA ASP A 101 -12.59 -3.83 5.49
C ASP A 101 -11.43 -4.62 6.11
N TYR A 102 -10.24 -4.01 6.22
CA TYR A 102 -9.03 -4.68 6.68
C TYR A 102 -8.15 -3.76 7.54
N ALA A 103 -7.45 -4.36 8.50
CA ALA A 103 -6.32 -3.75 9.19
C ALA A 103 -5.02 -4.19 8.53
N ILE A 104 -4.23 -3.27 7.97
CA ILE A 104 -2.90 -3.61 7.44
C ILE A 104 -1.82 -3.25 8.45
N VAL A 105 -1.01 -4.23 8.84
CA VAL A 105 -0.07 -4.14 9.95
C VAL A 105 1.35 -4.36 9.45
N VAL A 106 2.17 -3.30 9.45
CA VAL A 106 3.59 -3.38 9.15
C VAL A 106 4.35 -4.07 10.27
N THR A 107 5.42 -4.81 9.95
CA THR A 107 6.31 -5.40 10.96
C THR A 107 6.93 -4.33 11.84
N PRO A 108 6.98 -4.50 13.18
CA PRO A 108 7.76 -3.63 14.04
C PRO A 108 9.24 -3.73 13.67
N HIS A 109 10.00 -2.63 13.79
CA HIS A 109 11.33 -2.58 13.18
C HIS A 109 12.43 -1.96 14.06
N TYR A 110 12.10 -1.16 15.05
CA TYR A 110 13.12 -0.49 15.86
C TYR A 110 14.05 -1.49 16.55
N ASN A 111 13.47 -2.52 17.19
CA ASN A 111 14.22 -3.59 17.86
C ASN A 111 14.38 -4.85 16.96
N ARG A 112 14.45 -4.71 15.65
CA ARG A 112 14.39 -5.82 14.68
C ARG A 112 15.36 -6.96 14.94
N ARG A 113 16.54 -6.69 15.54
CA ARG A 113 17.53 -7.72 15.87
C ARG A 113 17.06 -8.71 16.95
N ALA A 114 16.07 -8.32 17.75
CA ALA A 114 15.47 -9.16 18.77
C ALA A 114 14.24 -9.94 18.28
N PHE A 115 13.77 -9.68 17.06
CA PHE A 115 12.58 -10.31 16.51
C PHE A 115 12.95 -11.58 15.73
N GLY A 116 12.44 -12.72 16.19
CA GLY A 116 12.49 -13.98 15.48
C GLY A 116 11.09 -14.43 15.05
N ALA A 117 11.00 -15.49 14.27
CA ALA A 117 9.74 -16.03 13.77
C ALA A 117 8.69 -16.19 14.86
N ARG A 118 9.07 -16.73 16.04
CA ARG A 118 8.17 -16.92 17.18
C ARG A 118 7.54 -15.60 17.67
N SER A 119 8.34 -14.55 17.83
CA SER A 119 7.84 -13.26 18.34
C SER A 119 6.92 -12.57 17.33
N LEU A 120 7.21 -12.70 16.02
CA LEU A 120 6.38 -12.14 14.96
C LEU A 120 5.05 -12.89 14.83
N VAL A 121 5.06 -14.22 14.86
CA VAL A 121 3.82 -15.02 14.89
C VAL A 121 2.95 -14.63 16.08
N GLU A 122 3.51 -14.58 17.28
CA GLU A 122 2.80 -14.16 18.49
C GLU A 122 2.22 -12.72 18.38
N HIS A 123 3.01 -11.79 17.78
CA HIS A 123 2.56 -10.42 17.52
C HIS A 123 1.32 -10.37 16.65
N TYR A 124 1.36 -11.02 15.47
CA TYR A 124 0.24 -11.00 14.53
C TYR A 124 -0.97 -11.77 15.05
N HIS A 125 -0.79 -12.93 15.69
CA HIS A 125 -1.88 -13.70 16.26
C HIS A 125 -2.61 -12.90 17.36
N ARG A 126 -1.89 -12.23 18.27
CA ARG A 126 -2.51 -11.37 19.28
C ARG A 126 -3.27 -10.18 18.70
N ILE A 127 -2.82 -9.64 17.58
CA ILE A 127 -3.54 -8.59 16.89
C ILE A 127 -4.80 -9.15 16.25
N ALA A 128 -4.68 -10.26 15.54
CA ALA A 128 -5.78 -10.92 14.85
C ALA A 128 -6.89 -11.42 15.80
N ASP A 129 -6.50 -11.94 16.99
CA ASP A 129 -7.43 -12.30 18.07
C ASP A 129 -8.35 -11.17 18.52
N ARG A 130 -7.88 -9.91 18.39
CA ARG A 130 -8.56 -8.75 18.97
C ARG A 130 -8.97 -7.71 17.93
N SER A 131 -8.67 -7.96 16.67
CA SER A 131 -9.05 -7.13 15.54
C SER A 131 -10.52 -7.35 15.19
N PRO A 132 -11.34 -6.29 15.08
CA PRO A 132 -12.72 -6.39 14.65
C PRO A 132 -12.85 -6.68 13.14
N VAL A 133 -11.75 -6.61 12.40
CA VAL A 133 -11.67 -6.84 10.94
C VAL A 133 -10.47 -7.74 10.62
N PRO A 134 -10.47 -8.45 9.48
CA PRO A 134 -9.33 -9.27 9.07
C PRO A 134 -8.03 -8.47 8.99
N VAL A 135 -6.92 -9.12 9.33
CA VAL A 135 -5.58 -8.52 9.35
C VAL A 135 -4.82 -8.88 8.07
N VAL A 136 -4.15 -7.89 7.49
CA VAL A 136 -3.20 -8.05 6.38
C VAL A 136 -1.79 -7.76 6.91
N VAL A 137 -0.90 -8.72 6.75
CA VAL A 137 0.53 -8.54 7.09
C VAL A 137 1.15 -7.56 6.11
N TYR A 138 1.98 -6.63 6.57
CA TYR A 138 2.72 -5.75 5.68
C TYR A 138 4.22 -5.95 5.83
N HIS A 139 4.82 -6.52 4.79
CA HIS A 139 6.25 -6.76 4.65
C HIS A 139 6.88 -5.71 3.73
N ILE A 140 7.77 -4.90 4.29
CA ILE A 140 8.53 -3.85 3.55
C ILE A 140 9.96 -3.76 4.08
N PRO A 141 10.83 -4.71 3.72
CA PRO A 141 12.19 -4.82 4.29
C PRO A 141 13.07 -3.59 3.98
N ALA A 142 12.81 -2.90 2.88
CA ALA A 142 13.54 -1.66 2.54
C ALA A 142 13.35 -0.55 3.60
N CYS A 143 12.20 -0.48 4.28
CA CYS A 143 11.92 0.50 5.34
C CYS A 143 12.20 -0.07 6.72
N THR A 144 11.83 -1.33 6.98
CA THR A 144 11.91 -1.93 8.31
C THR A 144 13.26 -2.57 8.61
N GLY A 145 14.03 -2.93 7.57
CA GLY A 145 15.27 -3.72 7.73
C GLY A 145 15.03 -5.11 8.30
N LEU A 146 13.76 -5.58 8.26
CA LEU A 146 13.34 -6.90 8.75
C LEU A 146 12.74 -7.69 7.59
N ALA A 147 13.32 -8.84 7.27
CA ALA A 147 12.75 -9.79 6.34
C ALA A 147 11.76 -10.72 7.06
N LEU A 148 10.66 -11.04 6.39
CA LEU A 148 9.73 -12.10 6.77
C LEU A 148 9.92 -13.27 5.81
N GLU A 149 10.44 -14.37 6.33
CA GLU A 149 10.59 -15.60 5.56
C GLU A 149 9.20 -16.21 5.26
N PRO A 150 8.98 -16.82 4.08
CA PRO A 150 7.71 -17.43 3.70
C PRO A 150 7.14 -18.42 4.73
N GLU A 151 7.99 -19.19 5.43
CA GLU A 151 7.59 -20.12 6.49
C GLU A 151 7.06 -19.38 7.73
N THR A 152 7.58 -18.19 8.00
CA THR A 152 7.06 -17.34 9.10
C THR A 152 5.68 -16.77 8.71
N VAL A 153 5.52 -16.35 7.46
CA VAL A 153 4.23 -15.87 6.93
C VAL A 153 3.20 -16.99 6.98
N ALA A 154 3.56 -18.21 6.56
CA ALA A 154 2.67 -19.37 6.60
C ALA A 154 2.17 -19.66 8.02
N ARG A 155 3.04 -19.57 9.03
CA ARG A 155 2.62 -19.72 10.44
C ARG A 155 1.73 -18.59 10.93
N ILE A 156 1.93 -17.36 10.45
CA ILE A 156 1.03 -16.24 10.75
C ILE A 156 -0.34 -16.47 10.10
N ALA A 157 -0.35 -17.01 8.88
CA ALA A 157 -1.56 -17.31 8.10
C ALA A 157 -2.41 -18.47 8.69
N GLU A 158 -1.89 -19.25 9.64
CA GLU A 158 -2.67 -20.27 10.38
C GLU A 158 -3.82 -19.63 11.19
N HIS A 159 -3.74 -18.34 11.49
CA HIS A 159 -4.79 -17.65 12.24
C HIS A 159 -5.95 -17.25 11.32
N PRO A 160 -7.20 -17.65 11.60
CA PRO A 160 -8.34 -17.49 10.68
C PRO A 160 -8.71 -16.02 10.39
N ASN A 161 -8.29 -15.08 11.24
CA ASN A 161 -8.50 -13.64 11.03
C ASN A 161 -7.28 -12.92 10.41
N VAL A 162 -6.35 -13.69 9.80
CA VAL A 162 -5.27 -13.13 8.97
C VAL A 162 -5.58 -13.45 7.52
N ALA A 163 -5.94 -12.40 6.76
CA ALA A 163 -6.51 -12.56 5.41
C ALA A 163 -5.48 -12.54 4.28
N GLY A 164 -4.26 -12.07 4.54
CA GLY A 164 -3.27 -11.97 3.48
C GLY A 164 -2.01 -11.21 3.88
N ILE A 165 -1.17 -10.99 2.88
CA ILE A 165 0.06 -10.22 2.99
C ILE A 165 0.18 -9.21 1.83
N LYS A 166 0.65 -7.99 2.14
CA LYS A 166 1.27 -7.09 1.18
C LYS A 166 2.78 -7.25 1.28
N ASP A 167 3.41 -7.72 0.22
CA ASP A 167 4.86 -7.87 0.14
C ASP A 167 5.47 -6.83 -0.79
N SER A 168 6.32 -5.97 -0.24
CA SER A 168 7.07 -4.93 -0.94
C SER A 168 8.56 -5.24 -1.05
N SER A 169 8.98 -6.50 -0.90
CA SER A 169 10.38 -6.92 -1.05
C SER A 169 10.87 -6.83 -2.49
N GLY A 170 9.97 -7.05 -3.46
CA GLY A 170 10.31 -7.19 -4.87
C GLY A 170 10.83 -8.59 -5.23
N ASP A 171 10.75 -9.56 -4.32
CA ASP A 171 11.20 -10.94 -4.53
C ASP A 171 10.05 -11.84 -4.99
N VAL A 172 10.03 -12.13 -6.31
CA VAL A 172 9.01 -13.00 -6.93
C VAL A 172 9.09 -14.43 -6.38
N THR A 173 10.28 -14.92 -6.06
CA THR A 173 10.46 -16.27 -5.52
C THR A 173 9.83 -16.38 -4.13
N ALA A 174 10.03 -15.37 -3.28
CA ALA A 174 9.39 -15.30 -1.96
C ALA A 174 7.86 -15.20 -2.07
N LEU A 175 7.34 -14.45 -3.07
CA LEU A 175 5.89 -14.39 -3.34
C LEU A 175 5.32 -15.76 -3.70
N GLN A 176 5.96 -16.50 -4.60
CA GLN A 176 5.55 -17.84 -5.01
C GLN A 176 5.60 -18.83 -3.85
N GLU A 177 6.67 -18.80 -3.07
CA GLU A 177 6.83 -19.69 -1.93
C GLU A 177 5.80 -19.39 -0.83
N THR A 178 5.50 -18.11 -0.59
CA THR A 178 4.43 -17.71 0.32
C THR A 178 3.06 -18.26 -0.13
N GLN A 179 2.73 -18.15 -1.42
CA GLN A 179 1.48 -18.71 -1.96
C GLN A 179 1.42 -20.24 -1.79
N ARG A 180 2.55 -20.93 -2.05
CA ARG A 180 2.61 -22.38 -1.93
C ARG A 180 2.41 -22.87 -0.48
N LEU A 181 2.86 -22.10 0.50
CA LEU A 181 2.85 -22.48 1.92
C LEU A 181 1.60 -22.04 2.67
N CYS A 182 0.92 -20.98 2.21
CA CYS A 182 -0.25 -20.42 2.88
C CYS A 182 -1.55 -21.10 2.43
N PRO A 183 -2.65 -20.98 3.18
CA PRO A 183 -3.98 -21.43 2.77
C PRO A 183 -4.43 -20.82 1.43
N GLU A 184 -5.28 -21.53 0.69
CA GLU A 184 -5.75 -21.11 -0.64
C GLU A 184 -6.51 -19.75 -0.63
N ASP A 185 -7.17 -19.43 0.47
CA ASP A 185 -7.91 -18.19 0.68
C ASP A 185 -7.05 -17.05 1.23
N PHE A 186 -5.77 -17.29 1.52
CA PHE A 186 -4.82 -16.28 1.95
C PHE A 186 -4.34 -15.43 0.76
N ALA A 187 -4.67 -14.14 0.75
CA ALA A 187 -4.33 -13.25 -0.34
C ALA A 187 -2.85 -12.82 -0.29
N VAL A 188 -2.11 -13.08 -1.36
CA VAL A 188 -0.75 -12.54 -1.54
C VAL A 188 -0.81 -11.37 -2.52
N LEU A 189 -0.41 -10.17 -2.07
CA LEU A 189 -0.40 -8.95 -2.88
C LEU A 189 1.02 -8.40 -2.97
N THR A 190 1.42 -7.97 -4.18
CA THR A 190 2.69 -7.27 -4.34
C THR A 190 2.56 -5.78 -4.00
N GLY A 191 3.60 -5.21 -3.39
CA GLY A 191 3.74 -3.76 -3.15
C GLY A 191 4.70 -3.08 -4.13
N SER A 192 5.10 -3.76 -5.21
CA SER A 192 6.11 -3.28 -6.15
C SER A 192 5.61 -3.30 -7.60
N ALA A 193 5.45 -2.12 -8.19
CA ALA A 193 5.10 -1.97 -9.60
C ALA A 193 6.23 -2.44 -10.55
N GLN A 194 7.46 -2.53 -10.07
CA GLN A 194 8.61 -2.94 -10.88
C GLN A 194 8.59 -4.42 -11.28
N ILE A 195 7.88 -5.26 -10.53
CA ILE A 195 7.82 -6.71 -10.77
C ILE A 195 6.40 -7.19 -11.12
N LEU A 196 5.49 -6.28 -11.44
CA LEU A 196 4.05 -6.56 -11.49
C LEU A 196 3.70 -7.68 -12.46
N LEU A 197 4.29 -7.69 -13.67
CA LEU A 197 4.10 -8.78 -14.64
C LEU A 197 4.52 -10.15 -14.06
N ALA A 198 5.69 -10.20 -13.44
CA ALA A 198 6.20 -11.44 -12.85
C ALA A 198 5.35 -11.88 -11.64
N ALA A 199 4.90 -10.93 -10.83
CA ALA A 199 4.03 -11.19 -9.68
C ALA A 199 2.67 -11.75 -10.13
N PHE A 200 2.01 -11.14 -11.12
CA PHE A 200 0.76 -11.68 -11.67
C PHE A 200 0.95 -13.05 -12.35
N ALA A 201 2.03 -13.22 -13.09
CA ALA A 201 2.37 -14.53 -13.66
C ALA A 201 2.64 -15.60 -12.58
N ALA A 202 3.08 -15.18 -11.40
CA ALA A 202 3.22 -16.04 -10.23
C ALA A 202 1.88 -16.32 -9.53
N GLY A 203 0.78 -15.63 -9.89
CA GLY A 203 -0.57 -15.87 -9.39
C GLY A 203 -0.96 -15.03 -8.17
N VAL A 204 -0.30 -13.88 -7.89
CA VAL A 204 -0.71 -13.00 -6.79
C VAL A 204 -2.15 -12.51 -6.96
N SER A 205 -2.83 -12.25 -5.85
CA SER A 205 -4.25 -11.84 -5.83
C SER A 205 -4.47 -10.40 -6.27
N GLY A 206 -3.41 -9.60 -6.37
CA GLY A 206 -3.48 -8.18 -6.71
C GLY A 206 -2.23 -7.43 -6.28
N ALA A 207 -2.35 -6.10 -6.23
CA ALA A 207 -1.26 -5.22 -5.83
C ALA A 207 -1.73 -4.04 -4.98
N ILE A 208 -0.90 -3.60 -4.02
CA ILE A 208 -1.11 -2.37 -3.23
C ILE A 208 0.04 -1.43 -3.53
N LEU A 209 -0.19 -0.44 -4.38
CA LEU A 209 0.84 0.39 -5.00
C LEU A 209 0.70 1.86 -4.65
N ALA A 210 1.80 2.56 -4.35
CA ALA A 210 1.84 4.01 -4.31
C ALA A 210 1.73 4.60 -5.73
N ASP A 211 2.33 3.94 -6.71
CA ASP A 211 2.27 4.29 -8.13
C ASP A 211 0.82 4.42 -8.63
N ALA A 212 -0.08 3.60 -8.10
CA ALA A 212 -1.50 3.58 -8.47
C ALA A 212 -2.27 4.84 -8.06
N CYS A 213 -1.69 5.75 -7.25
CA CYS A 213 -2.27 7.08 -7.02
C CYS A 213 -2.27 7.94 -8.28
N ALA A 214 -1.41 7.65 -9.25
CA ALA A 214 -1.28 8.38 -10.51
C ALA A 214 -1.48 7.47 -11.74
N ALA A 215 -0.99 6.23 -11.67
CA ALA A 215 -1.05 5.21 -12.72
C ALA A 215 -2.03 4.11 -12.28
N TRP A 216 -3.34 4.39 -12.28
CA TRP A 216 -4.36 3.46 -11.82
C TRP A 216 -4.82 2.47 -12.90
N ASP A 217 -4.73 2.85 -14.19
CA ASP A 217 -5.18 2.01 -15.31
C ASP A 217 -4.11 1.01 -15.76
N GLU A 218 -2.85 1.43 -15.87
CA GLU A 218 -1.76 0.63 -16.42
C GLU A 218 -1.52 -0.70 -15.69
N PRO A 219 -1.61 -0.79 -14.33
CA PRO A 219 -1.52 -2.06 -13.64
C PRO A 219 -2.66 -3.03 -13.97
N SER A 220 -3.89 -2.52 -14.12
CA SER A 220 -5.06 -3.33 -14.50
C SER A 220 -4.97 -3.79 -15.95
N GLU A 221 -4.57 -2.91 -16.87
CA GLU A 221 -4.34 -3.25 -18.27
C GLU A 221 -3.26 -4.33 -18.43
N LEU A 222 -2.22 -4.30 -17.58
CA LEU A 222 -1.19 -5.33 -17.58
C LEU A 222 -1.76 -6.68 -17.14
N GLU A 223 -2.58 -6.71 -16.08
CA GLU A 223 -3.25 -7.91 -15.60
C GLU A 223 -4.17 -8.49 -16.68
N ASP A 224 -4.98 -7.65 -17.33
CA ASP A 224 -5.88 -8.05 -18.42
C ASP A 224 -5.12 -8.60 -19.63
N ALA A 225 -4.05 -7.94 -20.06
CA ALA A 225 -3.21 -8.40 -21.16
C ALA A 225 -2.57 -9.76 -20.85
N LEU A 226 -2.11 -9.97 -19.61
CA LEU A 226 -1.56 -11.26 -19.19
C LEU A 226 -2.64 -12.35 -19.19
N ALA A 227 -3.83 -12.06 -18.66
CA ALA A 227 -4.95 -13.01 -18.66
C ALA A 227 -5.43 -13.37 -20.07
N ALA A 228 -5.35 -12.44 -21.01
CA ALA A 228 -5.65 -12.66 -22.43
C ALA A 228 -4.53 -13.40 -23.19
N GLY A 229 -3.37 -13.66 -22.58
CA GLY A 229 -2.20 -14.26 -23.23
C GLY A 229 -1.43 -13.30 -24.15
N GLU A 230 -1.69 -11.99 -24.06
CA GLU A 230 -1.04 -10.92 -24.84
C GLU A 230 0.31 -10.53 -24.22
N ILE A 231 1.25 -11.49 -24.15
CA ILE A 231 2.50 -11.36 -23.39
C ILE A 231 3.35 -10.17 -23.84
N ASP A 232 3.41 -9.88 -25.15
CA ASP A 232 4.21 -8.75 -25.64
C ASP A 232 3.60 -7.41 -25.24
N ARG A 233 2.27 -7.29 -25.21
CA ARG A 233 1.56 -6.12 -24.67
C ARG A 233 1.80 -5.97 -23.17
N ALA A 234 1.64 -7.03 -22.38
CA ALA A 234 1.90 -7.02 -20.96
C ALA A 234 3.34 -6.61 -20.64
N ARG A 235 4.33 -7.10 -21.44
CA ARG A 235 5.74 -6.73 -21.29
C ARG A 235 5.99 -5.26 -21.62
N ALA A 236 5.35 -4.71 -22.66
CA ALA A 236 5.45 -3.30 -23.01
C ALA A 236 4.92 -2.41 -21.88
N ILE A 237 3.73 -2.73 -21.33
CA ILE A 237 3.15 -2.00 -20.18
C ILE A 237 4.08 -2.09 -18.97
N GLN A 238 4.58 -3.29 -18.61
CA GLN A 238 5.52 -3.47 -17.51
C GLN A 238 6.77 -2.61 -17.66
N THR A 239 7.33 -2.52 -18.87
CA THR A 239 8.54 -1.74 -19.12
C THR A 239 8.32 -0.25 -18.85
N ARG A 240 7.19 0.30 -19.30
CA ARG A 240 6.81 1.70 -19.06
C ARG A 240 6.53 1.95 -17.57
N LEU A 241 5.73 1.08 -16.95
CA LEU A 241 5.36 1.18 -15.53
C LEU A 241 6.58 1.07 -14.62
N ALA A 242 7.51 0.14 -14.89
CA ALA A 242 8.73 0.00 -14.11
C ALA A 242 9.64 1.24 -14.22
N ARG A 243 9.71 1.86 -15.43
CA ARG A 243 10.46 3.10 -15.63
C ARG A 243 9.82 4.26 -14.86
N PHE A 244 8.50 4.40 -14.96
CA PHE A 244 7.73 5.39 -14.19
C PHE A 244 7.94 5.23 -12.70
N SER A 245 7.71 4.04 -12.16
CA SER A 245 7.88 3.72 -10.74
C SER A 245 9.30 4.05 -10.25
N ARG A 246 10.32 3.73 -11.05
CA ARG A 246 11.70 4.05 -10.69
C ARG A 246 11.96 5.55 -10.58
N GLU A 247 11.46 6.34 -11.53
CA GLU A 247 11.68 7.79 -11.53
C GLU A 247 10.88 8.50 -10.44
N VAL A 248 9.64 8.08 -10.18
CA VAL A 248 8.73 8.75 -9.25
C VAL A 248 8.91 8.24 -7.82
N LEU A 249 8.83 6.92 -7.62
CA LEU A 249 8.78 6.34 -6.28
C LEU A 249 10.15 5.89 -5.77
N VAL A 250 10.91 5.11 -6.57
CA VAL A 250 12.17 4.52 -6.07
C VAL A 250 13.24 5.58 -5.83
N LYS A 251 13.36 6.55 -6.73
CA LYS A 251 14.35 7.63 -6.59
C LYS A 251 13.92 8.74 -5.64
N ARG A 252 12.61 9.04 -5.56
CA ARG A 252 12.10 10.25 -4.91
C ARG A 252 11.14 9.99 -3.75
N GLY A 253 10.71 8.74 -3.58
CA GLY A 253 9.85 8.33 -2.48
C GLY A 253 8.49 9.04 -2.42
N ILE A 254 8.00 9.28 -1.23
CA ILE A 254 6.74 9.97 -0.96
C ILE A 254 6.70 11.39 -1.57
N PRO A 255 7.76 12.21 -1.46
CA PRO A 255 7.79 13.51 -2.13
C PRO A 255 7.57 13.44 -3.64
N GLY A 256 8.04 12.36 -4.31
CA GLY A 256 7.82 12.15 -5.75
C GLY A 256 6.35 11.95 -6.10
N ILE A 257 5.64 11.11 -5.36
CA ILE A 257 4.20 10.89 -5.55
C ILE A 257 3.41 12.18 -5.27
N LYS A 258 3.72 12.89 -4.17
CA LYS A 258 3.05 14.14 -3.81
C LYS A 258 3.23 15.22 -4.89
N ALA A 259 4.46 15.45 -5.35
CA ALA A 259 4.75 16.40 -6.41
C ALA A 259 4.01 16.05 -7.72
N LEU A 260 3.93 14.76 -8.07
CA LEU A 260 3.18 14.32 -9.23
C LEU A 260 1.68 14.58 -9.08
N LEU A 261 1.11 14.31 -7.93
CA LEU A 261 -0.31 14.58 -7.67
C LEU A 261 -0.65 16.07 -7.85
N ASP A 262 0.21 16.98 -7.37
CA ASP A 262 0.04 18.42 -7.60
C ASP A 262 0.04 18.77 -9.10
N ARG A 263 0.93 18.17 -9.91
CA ARG A 263 0.99 18.35 -11.37
C ARG A 263 -0.23 17.79 -12.10
N MET A 264 -0.89 16.77 -11.52
CA MET A 264 -2.13 16.17 -12.07
C MET A 264 -3.40 16.91 -11.60
N GLY A 265 -3.26 17.99 -10.82
CA GLY A 265 -4.37 18.76 -10.27
C GLY A 265 -5.08 18.09 -9.09
N PHE A 266 -4.51 17.05 -8.51
CA PHE A 266 -4.80 16.59 -7.16
C PHE A 266 -4.11 17.48 -6.14
N TYR A 267 -4.28 17.22 -4.87
CA TYR A 267 -3.49 17.84 -3.83
C TYR A 267 -2.46 16.84 -3.28
N GLY A 268 -1.20 16.97 -3.64
CA GLY A 268 -0.12 16.24 -3.00
C GLY A 268 0.33 16.93 -1.73
N GLY A 269 0.56 18.23 -1.84
CA GLY A 269 1.04 19.09 -0.76
C GLY A 269 2.45 18.73 -0.28
N PRO A 270 2.97 19.42 0.74
CA PRO A 270 4.27 19.11 1.30
C PRO A 270 4.21 17.77 2.08
N PRO A 271 5.30 16.98 2.09
CA PRO A 271 5.47 15.94 3.10
C PRO A 271 5.73 16.58 4.47
N ARG A 272 5.49 15.84 5.55
CA ARG A 272 5.85 16.28 6.91
C ARG A 272 7.35 16.05 7.15
N LEU A 273 8.02 16.98 7.82
CA LEU A 273 9.43 16.80 8.20
C LEU A 273 9.64 15.48 8.98
N PRO A 274 10.79 14.80 8.81
CA PRO A 274 12.02 15.25 8.11
C PRO A 274 12.04 15.04 6.59
N LEU A 275 10.94 14.59 5.97
CA LEU A 275 10.87 14.52 4.52
C LEU A 275 10.75 15.93 3.94
N LEU A 276 11.52 16.20 2.88
CA LEU A 276 11.49 17.48 2.18
C LEU A 276 10.69 17.39 0.88
N PRO A 277 9.98 18.44 0.47
CA PRO A 277 9.38 18.50 -0.86
C PRO A 277 10.47 18.45 -1.94
N LEU A 278 10.10 18.03 -3.15
CA LEU A 278 11.02 18.07 -4.28
C LEU A 278 11.33 19.52 -4.66
N ASP A 279 12.57 19.75 -5.16
CA ASP A 279 12.89 20.95 -5.90
C ASP A 279 12.15 20.99 -7.25
N PRO A 280 12.02 22.16 -7.91
CA PRO A 280 11.28 22.32 -9.16
C PRO A 280 11.78 21.41 -10.29
N ASP A 281 13.09 21.24 -10.44
CA ASP A 281 13.67 20.43 -11.52
C ASP A 281 13.32 18.94 -11.33
N ALA A 282 13.41 18.45 -10.09
CA ALA A 282 13.02 17.08 -9.76
C ALA A 282 11.49 16.85 -9.91
N ALA A 283 10.67 17.86 -9.68
CA ALA A 283 9.22 17.79 -9.92
C ALA A 283 8.91 17.73 -11.43
N ASP A 284 9.66 18.44 -12.26
CA ASP A 284 9.54 18.39 -13.73
C ASP A 284 9.94 17.00 -14.27
N ASP A 285 10.99 16.38 -13.73
CA ASP A 285 11.40 15.03 -14.09
C ASP A 285 10.28 14.01 -13.78
N VAL A 286 9.61 14.14 -12.64
CA VAL A 286 8.48 13.29 -12.25
C VAL A 286 7.30 13.43 -13.22
N GLU A 287 6.97 14.66 -13.61
CA GLU A 287 5.92 14.92 -14.60
C GLU A 287 6.28 14.35 -15.98
N ASN A 288 7.52 14.49 -16.40
CA ASN A 288 8.01 13.92 -17.67
C ASN A 288 7.96 12.39 -17.67
N ALA A 289 8.26 11.75 -16.54
CA ALA A 289 8.14 10.31 -16.39
C ALA A 289 6.67 9.84 -16.54
N PHE A 290 5.73 10.60 -15.97
CA PHE A 290 4.30 10.32 -16.09
C PHE A 290 3.77 10.55 -17.52
N ARG A 291 4.18 11.63 -18.18
CA ARG A 291 3.84 11.86 -19.60
C ARG A 291 4.35 10.73 -20.49
N SER A 292 5.57 10.25 -20.24
CA SER A 292 6.14 9.11 -20.98
C SER A 292 5.40 7.79 -20.75
N LEU A 293 4.84 7.59 -19.54
CA LEU A 293 4.02 6.41 -19.25
C LEU A 293 2.78 6.37 -20.16
N ARG A 294 2.16 7.53 -20.41
CA ARG A 294 0.90 7.66 -21.15
C ARG A 294 1.06 7.94 -22.65
N ALA A 295 2.25 8.32 -23.11
CA ALA A 295 2.47 8.68 -24.53
C ALA A 295 2.41 7.49 -25.50
N ASP A 296 2.62 6.27 -25.01
CA ASP A 296 2.67 5.03 -25.77
C ASP A 296 1.47 4.09 -25.48
N SER A 297 0.36 4.67 -24.94
CA SER A 297 -0.86 3.94 -24.59
C SER A 297 -1.83 3.86 -25.74
#